data_cf044ba17f15dd09a791e6fa5a6535b7
#
_entry.id   cf044ba17f15dd09a791e6fa5a6535b7
#
_cell.length_a   1.000
_cell.length_b   1.000
_cell.length_c   1.000
_cell.angle_alpha   90.00
_cell.angle_beta   90.00
_cell.angle_gamma   90.00
#
_symmetry.space_group_name_H-M   'P 1'
#
loop_
_entity.id
_entity.type
_entity.pdbx_description
1 polymer ?
#
loop_
_entity_poly.entity_id
_entity_poly.type
_entity_poly.pdbx_seq_one_letter_code
_entity_poly.pdbx_strand_id
1 'polypeptide(L)'
;MARIRLSTAHGLFDLAAGLWPLVHYRSFVAVTGPKADRWLVQTVAGFSVAVGYALLRSTPSDEGRRTARRLGIGSALAYGLVDLYYGSTGRIRRIYLADAAVEAGWLLAWLAARRR
;
A
#
# COMPACT_ATOMS: atom_id res chain seq x y z
N MET A 1 -8.12 14.78 -22.02
CA MET A 1 -7.10 13.96 -21.40
C MET A 1 -7.68 13.12 -20.30
N ALA A 2 -7.46 11.83 -20.36
CA ALA A 2 -8.01 10.92 -19.36
C ALA A 2 -7.26 11.06 -18.02
N ARG A 3 -8.02 11.14 -16.93
CA ARG A 3 -7.44 11.12 -15.61
C ARG A 3 -7.32 9.69 -15.12
N ILE A 4 -6.19 9.39 -14.48
CA ILE A 4 -6.03 8.11 -13.79
C ILE A 4 -6.88 8.18 -12.52
N ARG A 5 -7.75 7.19 -12.33
CA ARG A 5 -8.56 7.08 -11.13
C ARG A 5 -7.65 6.82 -9.93
N LEU A 6 -8.02 7.38 -8.78
CA LEU A 6 -7.27 7.16 -7.55
C LEU A 6 -7.15 5.67 -7.22
N SER A 7 -8.24 4.90 -7.41
CA SER A 7 -8.21 3.45 -7.21
C SER A 7 -7.21 2.77 -8.14
N THR A 8 -7.08 3.23 -9.37
CA THR A 8 -6.09 2.68 -10.30
C THR A 8 -4.66 2.98 -9.84
N ALA A 9 -4.39 4.24 -9.49
CA ALA A 9 -3.06 4.64 -9.06
C ALA A 9 -2.63 3.92 -7.77
N HIS A 10 -3.49 3.92 -6.76
CA HIS A 10 -3.19 3.26 -5.49
C HIS A 10 -3.11 1.74 -5.67
N GLY A 11 -4.00 1.18 -6.49
CA GLY A 11 -3.98 -0.25 -6.79
C GLY A 11 -2.68 -0.69 -7.46
N LEU A 12 -2.18 0.09 -8.43
CA LEU A 12 -0.90 -0.19 -9.07
C LEU A 12 0.26 -0.11 -8.07
N PHE A 13 0.22 0.88 -7.17
CA PHE A 13 1.25 1.01 -6.14
C PHE A 13 1.28 -0.22 -5.22
N ASP A 14 0.13 -0.62 -4.67
CA ASP A 14 0.05 -1.77 -3.76
C ASP A 14 0.41 -3.07 -4.47
N LEU A 15 -0.01 -3.21 -5.73
CA LEU A 15 0.33 -4.39 -6.54
C LEU A 15 1.84 -4.48 -6.76
N ALA A 16 2.46 -3.40 -7.19
CA ALA A 16 3.89 -3.36 -7.45
C ALA A 16 4.70 -3.57 -6.15
N ALA A 17 4.29 -2.92 -5.07
CA ALA A 17 4.96 -3.07 -3.78
C ALA A 17 4.89 -4.50 -3.27
N GLY A 18 3.75 -5.16 -3.44
CA GLY A 18 3.59 -6.55 -3.04
C GLY A 18 4.34 -7.53 -3.95
N LEU A 19 4.37 -7.27 -5.24
CA LEU A 19 5.09 -8.12 -6.17
C LEU A 19 6.60 -8.08 -5.96
N TRP A 20 7.14 -6.95 -5.50
CA TRP A 20 8.58 -6.79 -5.33
C TRP A 20 9.20 -7.90 -4.47
N PRO A 21 8.79 -8.12 -3.21
CA PRO A 21 9.40 -9.20 -2.41
C PRO A 21 9.02 -10.60 -2.88
N LEU A 22 7.93 -10.76 -3.62
CA LEU A 22 7.53 -12.07 -4.16
C LEU A 22 8.37 -12.45 -5.37
N VAL A 23 8.70 -11.48 -6.23
CA VAL A 23 9.47 -11.72 -7.45
C VAL A 23 10.97 -11.67 -7.18
N HIS A 24 11.43 -10.72 -6.38
CA HIS A 24 12.86 -10.55 -6.11
C HIS A 24 13.10 -10.16 -4.65
N TYR A 25 13.02 -11.16 -3.79
CA TYR A 25 13.14 -10.97 -2.34
C TYR A 25 14.46 -10.33 -1.94
N ARG A 26 15.56 -10.72 -2.60
CA ARG A 26 16.89 -10.24 -2.25
C ARG A 26 17.01 -8.72 -2.37
N SER A 27 16.53 -8.13 -3.46
CA SER A 27 16.57 -6.67 -3.62
C SER A 27 15.65 -5.97 -2.66
N PHE A 28 14.50 -6.56 -2.37
CA PHE A 28 13.55 -6.01 -1.41
C PHE A 28 14.22 -5.89 -0.02
N VAL A 29 14.86 -6.96 0.43
CA VAL A 29 15.55 -6.98 1.73
C VAL A 29 16.75 -6.03 1.74
N ALA A 30 17.45 -5.91 0.61
CA ALA A 30 18.60 -5.00 0.51
C ALA A 30 18.19 -3.55 0.76
N VAL A 31 17.01 -3.15 0.28
CA VAL A 31 16.49 -1.79 0.44
C VAL A 31 15.81 -1.60 1.80
N THR A 32 14.94 -2.53 2.18
CA THR A 32 14.08 -2.37 3.36
C THR A 32 14.66 -2.95 4.64
N GLY A 33 15.77 -3.68 4.55
CA GLY A 33 16.42 -4.26 5.70
C GLY A 33 16.13 -5.74 5.92
N PRO A 34 16.92 -6.40 6.76
CA PRO A 34 16.75 -7.83 7.03
C PRO A 34 15.39 -8.12 7.64
N LYS A 35 14.85 -9.28 7.32
CA LYS A 35 13.56 -9.74 7.84
C LYS A 35 13.77 -11.04 8.60
N ALA A 36 13.13 -11.16 9.77
CA ALA A 36 13.22 -12.35 10.58
C ALA A 36 12.48 -13.54 9.94
N ASP A 37 11.28 -13.28 9.40
CA ASP A 37 10.41 -14.33 8.89
C ASP A 37 9.99 -14.04 7.46
N ARG A 38 10.65 -14.73 6.53
CA ARG A 38 10.38 -14.57 5.10
C ARG A 38 8.92 -14.90 4.76
N TRP A 39 8.38 -15.93 5.38
CA TRP A 39 6.99 -16.34 5.09
C TRP A 39 5.99 -15.25 5.46
N LEU A 40 6.25 -14.51 6.54
CA LEU A 40 5.38 -13.38 6.93
C LEU A 40 5.45 -12.27 5.89
N VAL A 41 6.65 -11.95 5.42
CA VAL A 41 6.83 -10.94 4.38
C VAL A 41 6.05 -11.34 3.13
N GLN A 42 6.16 -12.61 2.73
CA GLN A 42 5.46 -13.09 1.54
C GLN A 42 3.95 -13.11 1.73
N THR A 43 3.47 -13.39 2.94
CA THR A 43 2.03 -13.34 3.24
C THR A 43 1.51 -11.91 3.13
N VAL A 44 2.21 -10.95 3.73
CA VAL A 44 1.82 -9.54 3.65
C VAL A 44 1.89 -9.05 2.21
N ALA A 45 2.93 -9.46 1.49
CA ALA A 45 3.07 -9.11 0.07
C ALA A 45 1.92 -9.66 -0.77
N GLY A 46 1.49 -10.88 -0.49
CA GLY A 46 0.34 -11.48 -1.15
C GLY A 46 -0.95 -10.70 -0.90
N PHE A 47 -1.16 -10.26 0.35
CA PHE A 47 -2.31 -9.41 0.67
C PHE A 47 -2.21 -8.05 0.00
N SER A 48 -1.02 -7.48 -0.10
CA SER A 48 -0.83 -6.21 -0.83
C SER A 48 -1.21 -6.36 -2.30
N VAL A 49 -0.80 -7.48 -2.93
CA VAL A 49 -1.19 -7.79 -4.30
C VAL A 49 -2.71 -7.92 -4.41
N ALA A 50 -3.34 -8.62 -3.48
CA ALA A 50 -4.80 -8.81 -3.49
C ALA A 50 -5.54 -7.48 -3.35
N VAL A 51 -5.12 -6.63 -2.43
CA VAL A 51 -5.73 -5.31 -2.23
C VAL A 51 -5.51 -4.44 -3.47
N GLY A 52 -4.28 -4.44 -4.01
CA GLY A 52 -3.97 -3.69 -5.21
C GLY A 52 -4.80 -4.14 -6.41
N TYR A 53 -4.94 -5.44 -6.58
CA TYR A 53 -5.77 -5.99 -7.64
C TYR A 53 -7.24 -5.58 -7.48
N ALA A 54 -7.77 -5.67 -6.25
CA ALA A 54 -9.15 -5.28 -5.98
C ALA A 54 -9.39 -3.79 -6.29
N LEU A 55 -8.44 -2.93 -5.92
CA LEU A 55 -8.52 -1.51 -6.24
C LEU A 55 -8.49 -1.27 -7.75
N LEU A 56 -7.62 -1.98 -8.47
CA LEU A 56 -7.52 -1.88 -9.92
C LEU A 56 -8.83 -2.26 -10.62
N ARG A 57 -9.49 -3.28 -10.10
CA ARG A 57 -10.70 -3.83 -10.71
C ARG A 57 -11.97 -3.20 -10.17
N SER A 58 -11.87 -2.21 -9.29
CA SER A 58 -13.04 -1.56 -8.72
C SER A 58 -13.83 -0.82 -9.81
N THR A 59 -15.16 -0.93 -9.72
CA THR A 59 -16.03 -0.31 -10.71
C THR A 59 -16.29 1.16 -10.36
N PRO A 60 -16.64 2.00 -11.36
CA PRO A 60 -16.96 3.41 -11.08
C PRO A 60 -18.37 3.64 -10.53
N SER A 61 -19.09 2.57 -10.20
CA SER A 61 -20.40 2.68 -9.56
C SER A 61 -20.28 3.26 -8.14
N ASP A 62 -21.38 3.71 -7.57
CA ASP A 62 -21.37 4.24 -6.20
C ASP A 62 -20.86 3.19 -5.21
N GLU A 63 -21.32 1.95 -5.35
CA GLU A 63 -20.87 0.85 -4.50
C GLU A 63 -19.38 0.57 -4.70
N GLY A 64 -18.94 0.52 -5.95
CA GLY A 64 -17.53 0.28 -6.28
C GLY A 64 -16.64 1.36 -5.71
N ARG A 65 -17.03 2.63 -5.79
CA ARG A 65 -16.27 3.73 -5.23
C ARG A 65 -16.20 3.67 -3.70
N ARG A 66 -17.29 3.31 -3.05
CA ARG A 66 -17.30 3.16 -1.58
C ARG A 66 -16.39 2.04 -1.15
N THR A 67 -16.43 0.90 -1.82
CA THR A 67 -15.59 -0.25 -1.50
C THR A 67 -14.11 0.09 -1.72
N ALA A 68 -13.78 0.70 -2.85
CA ALA A 68 -12.41 1.12 -3.15
C ALA A 68 -11.89 2.10 -2.11
N ARG A 69 -12.72 3.05 -1.70
CA ARG A 69 -12.34 4.03 -0.68
C ARG A 69 -12.05 3.37 0.67
N ARG A 70 -12.88 2.42 1.08
CA ARG A 70 -12.66 1.67 2.32
C ARG A 70 -11.35 0.88 2.26
N LEU A 71 -11.10 0.20 1.14
CA LEU A 71 -9.85 -0.55 0.95
C LEU A 71 -8.63 0.37 0.93
N GLY A 72 -8.74 1.48 0.20
CA GLY A 72 -7.64 2.44 0.09
C GLY A 72 -7.28 3.07 1.43
N ILE A 73 -8.28 3.54 2.16
CA ILE A 73 -8.06 4.13 3.48
C ILE A 73 -7.54 3.07 4.45
N GLY A 74 -8.16 1.89 4.46
CA GLY A 74 -7.76 0.81 5.37
C GLY A 74 -6.34 0.35 5.15
N SER A 75 -5.95 0.13 3.90
CA SER A 75 -4.59 -0.32 3.59
C SER A 75 -3.55 0.76 3.89
N ALA A 76 -3.85 2.03 3.59
CA ALA A 76 -2.94 3.14 3.88
C ALA A 76 -2.74 3.29 5.40
N LEU A 77 -3.80 3.14 6.18
CA LEU A 77 -3.70 3.18 7.64
C LEU A 77 -2.89 2.00 8.18
N ALA A 78 -3.14 0.79 7.68
CA ALA A 78 -2.44 -0.40 8.15
C ALA A 78 -0.94 -0.29 7.90
N TYR A 79 -0.53 0.04 6.69
CA TYR A 79 0.89 0.20 6.37
C TYR A 79 1.48 1.42 7.05
N GLY A 80 0.78 2.55 6.97
CA GLY A 80 1.30 3.83 7.46
C GLY A 80 1.53 3.83 8.97
N LEU A 81 0.61 3.28 9.74
CA LEU A 81 0.74 3.25 11.20
C LEU A 81 1.88 2.32 11.64
N VAL A 82 2.02 1.16 10.99
CA VAL A 82 3.12 0.25 11.29
C VAL A 82 4.46 0.88 10.91
N ASP A 83 4.54 1.46 9.73
CA ASP A 83 5.76 2.12 9.25
C ASP A 83 6.17 3.25 10.19
N LEU A 84 5.21 4.08 10.59
CA LEU A 84 5.47 5.23 11.45
C LEU A 84 5.96 4.78 12.83
N TYR A 85 5.23 3.85 13.45
CA TYR A 85 5.57 3.40 14.79
C TYR A 85 6.91 2.71 14.84
N TYR A 86 7.11 1.69 14.01
CA TYR A 86 8.35 0.90 14.06
C TYR A 86 9.52 1.60 13.39
N GLY A 87 9.26 2.42 12.38
CA GLY A 87 10.30 3.23 11.76
C GLY A 87 10.84 4.29 12.70
N SER A 88 9.95 4.92 13.49
CA SER A 88 10.37 5.97 14.43
C SER A 88 11.06 5.41 15.67
N THR A 89 10.72 4.16 16.08
CA THR A 89 11.39 3.52 17.22
C THR A 89 12.70 2.85 16.83
N GLY A 90 13.05 2.81 15.56
CA GLY A 90 14.26 2.15 15.08
C GLY A 90 14.18 0.65 14.96
N ARG A 91 13.00 0.06 15.18
CA ARG A 91 12.80 -1.39 15.06
C ARG A 91 13.00 -1.88 13.62
N ILE A 92 12.60 -1.05 12.65
CA ILE A 92 12.78 -1.32 11.23
C ILE A 92 13.54 -0.16 10.60
N ARG A 93 14.07 -0.37 9.40
CA ARG A 93 14.87 0.64 8.71
C ARG A 93 14.09 1.92 8.46
N ARG A 94 14.78 3.07 8.50
CA ARG A 94 14.14 4.38 8.31
C ARG A 94 13.47 4.58 6.95
N ILE A 95 13.82 3.74 5.96
CA ILE A 95 13.14 3.79 4.65
C ILE A 95 11.63 3.61 4.82
N TYR A 96 11.20 2.90 5.86
CA TYR A 96 9.78 2.74 6.15
C TYR A 96 9.11 4.04 6.58
N LEU A 97 9.87 5.01 7.08
CA LEU A 97 9.32 6.35 7.33
C LEU A 97 8.98 7.07 6.03
N ALA A 98 9.75 6.82 4.97
CA ALA A 98 9.40 7.31 3.64
C ALA A 98 8.11 6.67 3.15
N ASP A 99 7.93 5.37 3.38
CA ASP A 99 6.67 4.72 3.04
C ASP A 99 5.52 5.25 3.88
N ALA A 100 5.74 5.57 5.16
CA ALA A 100 4.72 6.20 5.99
C ALA A 100 4.24 7.52 5.37
N ALA A 101 5.16 8.31 4.81
CA ALA A 101 4.80 9.54 4.12
C ALA A 101 3.99 9.27 2.86
N VAL A 102 4.34 8.24 2.10
CA VAL A 102 3.58 7.82 0.92
C VAL A 102 2.18 7.37 1.32
N GLU A 103 2.06 6.58 2.38
CA GLU A 103 0.76 6.10 2.85
C GLU A 103 -0.12 7.26 3.35
N ALA A 104 0.49 8.25 4.02
CA ALA A 104 -0.23 9.46 4.41
C ALA A 104 -0.76 10.20 3.17
N GLY A 105 0.03 10.22 2.09
CA GLY A 105 -0.40 10.81 0.83
C GLY A 105 -1.61 10.11 0.24
N TRP A 106 -1.62 8.77 0.24
CA TRP A 106 -2.78 8.00 -0.22
C TRP A 106 -4.00 8.29 0.64
N LEU A 107 -3.83 8.30 1.97
CA LEU A 107 -4.93 8.58 2.90
C LEU A 107 -5.53 9.95 2.62
N LEU A 108 -4.70 10.98 2.49
CA LEU A 108 -5.18 12.33 2.20
C LEU A 108 -5.89 12.40 0.85
N ALA A 109 -5.37 11.69 -0.15
CA ALA A 109 -5.98 11.65 -1.48
C ALA A 109 -7.39 11.05 -1.41
N TRP A 110 -7.57 9.94 -0.67
CA TRP A 110 -8.87 9.32 -0.50
C TRP A 110 -9.84 10.24 0.26
N LEU A 111 -9.36 10.90 1.30
CA LEU A 111 -10.20 11.82 2.07
C LEU A 111 -10.63 13.02 1.23
N ALA A 112 -9.73 13.54 0.38
CA ALA A 112 -10.05 14.64 -0.50
C ALA A 112 -11.01 14.25 -1.62
N ALA A 113 -10.96 12.99 -2.06
CA ALA A 113 -11.78 12.47 -3.15
C ALA A 113 -13.21 12.10 -2.71
N ARG A 114 -13.52 12.14 -1.43
CA ARG A 114 -14.79 11.60 -0.90
C ARG A 114 -16.05 12.29 -1.44
N ARG A 115 -15.90 13.49 -1.99
CA ARG A 115 -17.03 14.27 -2.51
C ARG A 115 -17.20 14.20 -4.01
N ARG A 116 -16.45 13.36 -4.66
CA ARG A 116 -16.50 13.24 -6.12
C ARG A 116 -17.36 12.11 -6.60
#